data_eb6c1eea8d53eabe3c4d8e7f312fdce6
#
_entry.id   eb6c1eea8d53eabe3c4d8e7f312fdce6
#
_cell.length_a   1.000
_cell.length_b   1.000
_cell.length_c   1.000
_cell.angle_alpha   90.00
_cell.angle_beta   90.00
_cell.angle_gamma   90.00
#
_symmetry.space_group_name_H-M   'P 1'
#
loop_
_entity.id
_entity.type
_entity.pdbx_description
1 polymer ?
#
loop_
_entity_poly.entity_id
_entity_poly.type
_entity_poly.pdbx_seq_one_letter_code
_entity_poly.pdbx_strand_id
1 'polypeptide(L)'
;MTGQPIKNAAEHLQSLVDGRAVYLDGQLVDDVTRHIAFCQSVHTAAGLYDFQADPANADLMTFESPTSGRRVNRAWQMPTTYEELVTRRRALVSWAEQHAGFMGRSPDHVASAITGQLMGLDLFEDYDKDRAKAYWDYYVYARDNDLYLTYVIINPQVDRSKSTIELENNNPMMKIVDEDSEGVTVRGAKMLGTSAVMANEVFVAHLQPLRPDEVDYAISFAVPMNIPGLKVLSRKSYEKHAVSEFDNPLAFRYDENDALMYFDGVKVPWERIFVYRDPEMCRRQFHDTPGHIYQNYQAQIRLTVKLKFLVGLAREICEVIGTVKIPSVADSLGRMAAQAAVVENMMIGMEVNGRPWGEYFVPDRHAVYAAQTLTQELYPQMINTLRELAGGALIM
;
A
#
# COMPACT_ATOMS: atom_id res chain seq x y z
N MET A 1 30.33 16.22 4.21
CA MET A 1 30.01 14.81 3.94
C MET A 1 29.01 14.81 2.80
N THR A 2 29.39 14.34 1.63
CA THR A 2 28.46 14.19 0.49
C THR A 2 27.54 13.04 0.84
N GLY A 3 26.32 13.37 1.29
CA GLY A 3 25.27 12.39 1.56
C GLY A 3 25.04 11.53 0.31
N GLN A 4 24.73 10.25 0.49
CA GLN A 4 24.26 9.42 -0.63
C GLN A 4 23.06 10.12 -1.27
N PRO A 5 22.95 10.11 -2.61
CA PRO A 5 21.83 10.74 -3.30
C PRO A 5 20.49 10.11 -2.86
N ILE A 6 19.42 10.91 -2.93
CA ILE A 6 18.05 10.43 -2.73
C ILE A 6 17.74 9.44 -3.87
N LYS A 7 17.13 8.30 -3.54
CA LYS A 7 16.75 7.28 -4.53
C LYS A 7 15.90 7.88 -5.65
N ASN A 8 16.25 7.58 -6.89
CA ASN A 8 15.60 8.04 -8.11
C ASN A 8 14.96 6.89 -8.91
N ALA A 9 14.28 7.21 -10.03
CA ALA A 9 13.61 6.21 -10.87
C ALA A 9 14.59 5.18 -11.44
N ALA A 10 15.77 5.59 -11.89
CA ALA A 10 16.73 4.67 -12.49
C ALA A 10 17.21 3.61 -11.48
N GLU A 11 17.46 4.02 -10.24
CA GLU A 11 17.85 3.12 -9.16
C GLU A 11 16.70 2.18 -8.79
N HIS A 12 15.44 2.68 -8.77
CA HIS A 12 14.29 1.83 -8.54
C HIS A 12 14.11 0.79 -9.65
N LEU A 13 14.12 1.20 -10.92
CA LEU A 13 14.00 0.29 -12.06
C LEU A 13 15.10 -0.76 -12.07
N GLN A 14 16.35 -0.36 -11.79
CA GLN A 14 17.48 -1.29 -11.71
C GLN A 14 17.29 -2.33 -10.60
N SER A 15 16.68 -1.94 -9.47
CA SER A 15 16.42 -2.85 -8.35
C SER A 15 15.34 -3.89 -8.64
N LEU A 16 14.54 -3.71 -9.70
CA LEU A 16 13.50 -4.66 -10.11
C LEU A 16 14.02 -5.73 -11.10
N VAL A 17 15.22 -5.54 -11.65
CA VAL A 17 15.88 -6.53 -12.53
C VAL A 17 16.65 -7.51 -11.63
N ASP A 18 15.93 -8.31 -10.86
CA ASP A 18 16.46 -9.11 -9.75
C ASP A 18 16.21 -10.62 -9.91
N GLY A 19 15.60 -11.04 -11.03
CA GLY A 19 15.29 -12.45 -11.29
C GLY A 19 14.06 -12.98 -10.57
N ARG A 20 13.16 -12.09 -10.10
CA ARG A 20 11.89 -12.48 -9.46
C ARG A 20 11.01 -13.36 -10.36
N ALA A 21 10.33 -14.33 -9.78
CA ALA A 21 9.49 -15.28 -10.51
C ALA A 21 8.05 -14.72 -10.65
N VAL A 22 7.81 -13.86 -11.64
CA VAL A 22 6.49 -13.32 -11.98
C VAL A 22 5.89 -14.14 -13.13
N TYR A 23 4.65 -14.58 -12.96
CA TYR A 23 3.90 -15.34 -13.97
C TYR A 23 2.67 -14.55 -14.42
N LEU A 24 2.49 -14.47 -15.73
CA LEU A 24 1.29 -13.93 -16.39
C LEU A 24 0.79 -14.95 -17.42
N ASP A 25 -0.50 -15.29 -17.36
CA ASP A 25 -1.12 -16.28 -18.24
C ASP A 25 -0.36 -17.63 -18.29
N GLY A 26 0.23 -18.04 -17.16
CA GLY A 26 1.02 -19.26 -17.02
C GLY A 26 2.46 -19.19 -17.56
N GLN A 27 2.88 -18.04 -18.09
CA GLN A 27 4.22 -17.82 -18.62
C GLN A 27 5.06 -17.00 -17.64
N LEU A 28 6.33 -17.37 -17.50
CA LEU A 28 7.31 -16.58 -16.73
C LEU A 28 7.60 -15.27 -17.47
N VAL A 29 7.61 -14.17 -16.71
CA VAL A 29 7.98 -12.84 -17.20
C VAL A 29 9.46 -12.60 -16.92
N ASP A 30 10.25 -12.38 -17.96
CA ASP A 30 11.71 -12.23 -17.82
C ASP A 30 12.11 -10.91 -17.13
N ASP A 31 11.45 -9.80 -17.48
CA ASP A 31 11.76 -8.46 -16.95
C ASP A 31 10.49 -7.61 -16.85
N VAL A 32 10.04 -7.34 -15.64
CA VAL A 32 8.84 -6.54 -15.37
C VAL A 32 8.97 -5.08 -15.83
N THR A 33 10.21 -4.56 -15.92
CA THR A 33 10.47 -3.17 -16.32
C THR A 33 10.29 -2.96 -17.84
N ARG A 34 10.26 -4.04 -18.61
CA ARG A 34 10.17 -4.01 -20.09
C ARG A 34 8.97 -4.76 -20.62
N HIS A 35 8.39 -5.66 -19.85
CA HIS A 35 7.28 -6.48 -20.31
C HIS A 35 6.03 -5.63 -20.56
N ILE A 36 5.39 -5.80 -21.72
CA ILE A 36 4.24 -5.00 -22.20
C ILE A 36 3.05 -4.96 -21.23
N ALA A 37 2.96 -5.91 -20.32
CA ALA A 37 1.87 -5.97 -19.35
C ALA A 37 2.12 -5.12 -18.09
N PHE A 38 3.34 -4.57 -17.90
CA PHE A 38 3.71 -3.94 -16.63
C PHE A 38 4.58 -2.69 -16.80
N CYS A 39 5.20 -2.49 -17.97
CA CYS A 39 6.27 -1.49 -18.11
C CYS A 39 5.77 -0.06 -17.86
N GLN A 40 4.56 0.31 -18.24
CA GLN A 40 4.05 1.66 -18.05
C GLN A 40 3.76 1.94 -16.57
N SER A 41 3.07 1.04 -15.90
CA SER A 41 2.77 1.17 -14.46
C SER A 41 4.04 1.10 -13.61
N VAL A 42 5.01 0.24 -13.96
CA VAL A 42 6.33 0.19 -13.31
C VAL A 42 7.09 1.50 -13.48
N HIS A 43 7.10 2.09 -14.69
CA HIS A 43 7.73 3.40 -14.91
C HIS A 43 6.97 4.53 -14.22
N THR A 44 5.65 4.46 -14.13
CA THR A 44 4.88 5.43 -13.33
C THR A 44 5.27 5.37 -11.85
N ALA A 45 5.39 4.17 -11.29
CA ALA A 45 5.87 4.00 -9.92
C ALA A 45 7.31 4.51 -9.72
N ALA A 46 8.19 4.24 -10.67
CA ALA A 46 9.56 4.75 -10.66
C ALA A 46 9.59 6.29 -10.71
N GLY A 47 8.70 6.91 -11.48
CA GLY A 47 8.57 8.38 -11.57
C GLY A 47 8.27 9.05 -10.22
N LEU A 48 7.68 8.34 -9.26
CA LEU A 48 7.50 8.86 -7.90
C LEU A 48 8.84 9.10 -7.19
N TYR A 49 9.84 8.26 -7.46
CA TYR A 49 11.19 8.43 -6.93
C TYR A 49 11.94 9.59 -7.60
N ASP A 50 11.73 9.85 -8.90
CA ASP A 50 12.27 11.06 -9.55
C ASP A 50 11.63 12.32 -8.97
N PHE A 51 10.32 12.30 -8.74
CA PHE A 51 9.62 13.42 -8.11
C PHE A 51 10.19 13.75 -6.73
N GLN A 52 10.47 12.74 -5.89
CA GLN A 52 11.06 12.98 -4.57
C GLN A 52 12.54 13.42 -4.63
N ALA A 53 13.27 12.97 -5.64
CA ALA A 53 14.69 13.30 -5.83
C ALA A 53 14.89 14.68 -6.46
N ASP A 54 13.86 15.27 -7.05
CA ASP A 54 13.92 16.63 -7.58
C ASP A 54 14.24 17.61 -6.45
N PRO A 55 15.30 18.45 -6.60
CA PRO A 55 15.67 19.45 -5.60
C PRO A 55 14.53 20.37 -5.17
N ALA A 56 13.55 20.64 -6.04
CA ALA A 56 12.37 21.44 -5.70
C ALA A 56 11.42 20.74 -4.71
N ASN A 57 11.44 19.43 -4.66
CA ASN A 57 10.53 18.61 -3.84
C ASN A 57 11.25 17.96 -2.64
N ALA A 58 12.57 17.80 -2.71
CA ALA A 58 13.35 17.01 -1.77
C ALA A 58 13.11 17.37 -0.30
N ASP A 59 12.99 18.65 0.04
CA ASP A 59 12.76 19.08 1.43
C ASP A 59 11.38 18.71 1.96
N LEU A 60 10.37 18.71 1.10
CA LEU A 60 9.04 18.24 1.47
C LEU A 60 8.99 16.70 1.53
N MET A 61 9.53 16.04 0.50
CA MET A 61 9.38 14.59 0.31
C MET A 61 10.26 13.76 1.21
N THR A 62 11.35 14.33 1.76
CA THR A 62 12.32 13.58 2.54
C THR A 62 12.57 14.20 3.91
N PHE A 63 13.14 13.41 4.80
CA PHE A 63 13.67 13.84 6.11
C PHE A 63 15.02 13.15 6.37
N GLU A 64 15.77 13.67 7.33
CA GLU A 64 17.04 13.06 7.73
C GLU A 64 16.78 11.85 8.62
N SER A 65 17.26 10.67 8.20
CA SER A 65 17.16 9.45 9.00
C SER A 65 17.93 9.59 10.30
N PRO A 66 17.33 9.34 11.48
CA PRO A 66 18.00 9.47 12.78
C PRO A 66 19.11 8.43 13.00
N THR A 67 19.16 7.37 12.19
CA THR A 67 20.17 6.30 12.32
C THR A 67 21.31 6.46 11.33
N SER A 68 21.03 6.81 10.08
CA SER A 68 22.06 6.91 9.02
C SER A 68 22.45 8.33 8.64
N GLY A 69 21.68 9.34 9.03
CA GLY A 69 21.87 10.72 8.57
C GLY A 69 21.56 10.94 7.08
N ARG A 70 21.02 9.93 6.39
CA ARG A 70 20.60 10.03 4.99
C ARG A 70 19.26 10.73 4.85
N ARG A 71 19.05 11.39 3.73
CA ARG A 71 17.72 11.86 3.32
C ARG A 71 16.92 10.66 2.78
N VAL A 72 15.82 10.33 3.45
CA VAL A 72 14.94 9.19 3.15
C VAL A 72 13.49 9.66 3.02
N ASN A 73 12.64 8.88 2.35
CA ASN A 73 11.26 9.27 2.11
C ASN A 73 10.50 9.56 3.41
N ARG A 74 9.75 10.66 3.41
CA ARG A 74 8.97 11.11 4.56
C ARG A 74 7.82 10.16 4.95
N ALA A 75 7.41 9.25 4.08
CA ALA A 75 6.44 8.21 4.43
C ALA A 75 6.91 7.33 5.61
N TRP A 76 8.23 7.19 5.79
CA TRP A 76 8.86 6.46 6.89
C TRP A 76 9.02 7.28 8.17
N GLN A 77 8.69 8.57 8.18
CA GLN A 77 8.83 9.42 9.36
C GLN A 77 7.82 9.00 10.43
N MET A 78 8.29 8.90 11.67
CA MET A 78 7.48 8.81 12.88
C MET A 78 7.31 10.22 13.44
N PRO A 79 6.17 10.92 13.20
CA PRO A 79 5.97 12.26 13.72
C PRO A 79 5.90 12.28 15.24
N THR A 80 6.53 13.28 15.85
CA THR A 80 6.49 13.56 17.30
C THR A 80 5.61 14.77 17.59
N THR A 81 5.30 15.59 16.58
CA THR A 81 4.46 16.78 16.69
C THR A 81 3.34 16.80 15.64
N TYR A 82 2.35 17.64 15.88
CA TYR A 82 1.29 17.94 14.91
C TYR A 82 1.85 18.45 13.57
N GLU A 83 2.84 19.36 13.65
CA GLU A 83 3.47 19.98 12.48
C GLU A 83 4.20 18.94 11.61
N GLU A 84 4.86 17.98 12.24
CA GLU A 84 5.51 16.87 11.53
C GLU A 84 4.49 15.95 10.86
N LEU A 85 3.37 15.63 11.55
CA LEU A 85 2.27 14.86 10.97
C LEU A 85 1.68 15.56 9.73
N VAL A 86 1.40 16.88 9.83
CA VAL A 86 0.91 17.69 8.71
C VAL A 86 1.92 17.75 7.56
N THR A 87 3.21 17.90 7.88
CA THR A 87 4.27 17.92 6.85
C THR A 87 4.36 16.58 6.14
N ARG A 88 4.29 15.48 6.89
CA ARG A 88 4.21 14.13 6.32
C ARG A 88 3.00 13.96 5.40
N ARG A 89 1.81 14.39 5.82
CA ARG A 89 0.61 14.38 4.96
C ARG A 89 0.83 15.14 3.66
N ARG A 90 1.43 16.33 3.71
CA ARG A 90 1.69 17.14 2.50
C ARG A 90 2.58 16.40 1.52
N ALA A 91 3.61 15.69 2.00
CA ALA A 91 4.44 14.83 1.16
C ALA A 91 3.61 13.70 0.49
N LEU A 92 2.76 13.01 1.26
CA LEU A 92 1.91 11.95 0.73
C LEU A 92 0.88 12.48 -0.29
N VAL A 93 0.31 13.67 -0.06
CA VAL A 93 -0.56 14.35 -1.03
C VAL A 93 0.19 14.61 -2.34
N SER A 94 1.41 15.15 -2.26
CA SER A 94 2.22 15.45 -3.45
C SER A 94 2.52 14.20 -4.29
N TRP A 95 2.79 13.05 -3.67
CA TRP A 95 2.88 11.78 -4.40
C TRP A 95 1.54 11.33 -4.99
N ALA A 96 0.45 11.41 -4.21
CA ALA A 96 -0.88 11.04 -4.69
C ALA A 96 -1.32 11.88 -5.90
N GLU A 97 -0.92 13.14 -5.98
CA GLU A 97 -1.20 14.03 -7.11
C GLU A 97 -0.52 13.54 -8.40
N GLN A 98 0.67 12.92 -8.34
CA GLN A 98 1.37 12.38 -9.51
C GLN A 98 0.58 11.27 -10.23
N HIS A 99 -0.29 10.59 -9.53
CA HIS A 99 -1.13 9.52 -10.08
C HIS A 99 -2.63 9.75 -9.84
N ALA A 100 -3.03 11.00 -9.58
CA ALA A 100 -4.42 11.41 -9.33
C ALA A 100 -5.15 10.52 -8.29
N GLY A 101 -4.42 9.96 -7.32
CA GLY A 101 -4.92 9.05 -6.30
C GLY A 101 -5.29 7.65 -6.79
N PHE A 102 -4.95 7.25 -8.03
CA PHE A 102 -5.31 5.93 -8.57
C PHE A 102 -4.40 4.80 -8.13
N MET A 103 -3.13 5.04 -7.80
CA MET A 103 -2.28 4.00 -7.20
C MET A 103 -2.59 3.86 -5.71
N GLY A 104 -3.29 2.78 -5.36
CA GLY A 104 -3.75 2.51 -4.00
C GLY A 104 -2.66 1.97 -3.08
N ARG A 105 -1.65 1.37 -3.66
CA ARG A 105 -0.48 0.76 -2.98
C ARG A 105 0.82 1.36 -3.48
N SER A 106 0.86 2.69 -3.62
CA SER A 106 2.09 3.47 -3.82
C SER A 106 3.10 3.18 -2.69
N PRO A 107 4.41 3.51 -2.86
CA PRO A 107 5.45 3.14 -1.89
C PRO A 107 5.17 3.57 -0.44
N ASP A 108 4.42 4.64 -0.24
CA ASP A 108 4.04 5.18 1.07
C ASP A 108 3.00 4.34 1.84
N HIS A 109 2.28 3.43 1.17
CA HIS A 109 1.18 2.70 1.81
C HIS A 109 1.67 1.70 2.87
N VAL A 110 2.54 0.75 2.49
CA VAL A 110 3.09 -0.24 3.43
C VAL A 110 4.10 0.41 4.38
N ALA A 111 4.86 1.39 3.89
CA ALA A 111 5.72 2.21 4.73
C ALA A 111 4.93 2.86 5.89
N SER A 112 3.74 3.42 5.61
CA SER A 112 2.87 3.97 6.65
C SER A 112 2.41 2.90 7.65
N ALA A 113 2.03 1.70 7.18
CA ALA A 113 1.58 0.62 8.06
C ALA A 113 2.69 0.17 9.02
N ILE A 114 3.89 -0.09 8.51
CA ILE A 114 5.06 -0.51 9.31
C ILE A 114 5.49 0.60 10.27
N THR A 115 5.56 1.86 9.80
CA THR A 115 5.87 3.01 10.65
C THR A 115 4.91 3.09 11.83
N GLY A 116 3.60 2.96 11.57
CA GLY A 116 2.58 2.97 12.63
C GLY A 116 2.68 1.76 13.58
N GLN A 117 3.01 0.57 13.09
CA GLN A 117 3.21 -0.60 13.95
C GLN A 117 4.40 -0.38 14.91
N LEU A 118 5.49 0.18 14.42
CA LEU A 118 6.70 0.41 15.21
C LEU A 118 6.66 1.64 16.11
N MET A 119 5.68 2.52 15.98
CA MET A 119 5.34 3.47 17.02
C MET A 119 4.79 2.78 18.29
N GLY A 120 4.36 1.54 18.20
CA GLY A 120 3.98 0.66 19.31
C GLY A 120 5.00 -0.46 19.52
N LEU A 121 6.31 -0.16 19.44
CA LEU A 121 7.38 -1.15 19.57
C LEU A 121 7.35 -1.87 20.94
N ASP A 122 6.92 -1.18 22.00
CA ASP A 122 6.69 -1.73 23.33
C ASP A 122 5.80 -2.98 23.31
N LEU A 123 4.78 -3.03 22.47
CA LEU A 123 3.95 -4.20 22.28
C LEU A 123 4.76 -5.43 21.79
N PHE A 124 5.70 -5.20 20.87
CA PHE A 124 6.56 -6.27 20.35
C PHE A 124 7.64 -6.66 21.35
N GLU A 125 8.17 -5.71 22.14
CA GLU A 125 9.15 -5.98 23.21
C GLU A 125 8.53 -6.81 24.33
N ASP A 126 7.26 -6.54 24.69
CA ASP A 126 6.49 -7.33 25.66
C ASP A 126 6.19 -8.73 25.16
N TYR A 127 6.00 -8.88 23.84
CA TYR A 127 5.75 -10.17 23.19
C TYR A 127 7.03 -11.01 23.11
N ASP A 128 8.07 -10.50 22.45
CA ASP A 128 9.36 -11.16 22.24
C ASP A 128 10.43 -10.14 21.83
N LYS A 129 11.45 -9.96 22.64
CA LYS A 129 12.50 -8.96 22.43
C LYS A 129 13.32 -9.19 21.16
N ASP A 130 13.56 -10.46 20.78
CA ASP A 130 14.31 -10.78 19.56
C ASP A 130 13.48 -10.48 18.31
N ARG A 131 12.16 -10.72 18.37
CA ARG A 131 11.23 -10.36 17.28
C ARG A 131 11.05 -8.85 17.17
N ALA A 132 10.96 -8.14 18.32
CA ALA A 132 10.93 -6.68 18.34
C ALA A 132 12.18 -6.08 17.71
N LYS A 133 13.36 -6.58 18.08
CA LYS A 133 14.64 -6.16 17.49
C LYS A 133 14.70 -6.45 16.00
N ALA A 134 14.31 -7.65 15.57
CA ALA A 134 14.27 -8.02 14.15
C ALA A 134 13.36 -7.08 13.35
N TYR A 135 12.21 -6.70 13.91
CA TYR A 135 11.28 -5.80 13.24
C TYR A 135 11.79 -4.35 13.18
N TRP A 136 12.41 -3.88 14.25
CA TRP A 136 13.05 -2.56 14.26
C TRP A 136 14.20 -2.48 13.26
N ASP A 137 15.08 -3.48 13.23
CA ASP A 137 16.19 -3.55 12.30
C ASP A 137 15.70 -3.59 10.83
N TYR A 138 14.61 -4.32 10.59
CA TYR A 138 13.96 -4.34 9.28
C TYR A 138 13.41 -2.96 8.87
N TYR A 139 12.74 -2.26 9.79
CA TYR A 139 12.25 -0.90 9.53
C TYR A 139 13.38 0.06 9.16
N VAL A 140 14.47 0.04 9.93
CA VAL A 140 15.66 0.84 9.65
C VAL A 140 16.22 0.52 8.26
N TYR A 141 16.34 -0.76 7.94
CA TYR A 141 16.79 -1.22 6.64
C TYR A 141 15.86 -0.75 5.51
N ALA A 142 14.56 -0.96 5.63
CA ALA A 142 13.59 -0.61 4.60
C ALA A 142 13.52 0.91 4.38
N ARG A 143 13.52 1.70 5.45
CA ARG A 143 13.56 3.16 5.42
C ARG A 143 14.85 3.69 4.79
N ASP A 144 16.01 3.22 5.24
CA ASP A 144 17.31 3.77 4.82
C ASP A 144 17.70 3.33 3.39
N ASN A 145 17.04 2.32 2.84
CA ASN A 145 17.13 1.94 1.44
C ASN A 145 15.94 2.41 0.60
N ASP A 146 15.01 3.13 1.20
CA ASP A 146 13.79 3.68 0.57
C ASP A 146 13.07 2.62 -0.27
N LEU A 147 12.74 1.49 0.38
CA LEU A 147 12.15 0.34 -0.30
C LEU A 147 10.69 0.60 -0.69
N TYR A 148 10.33 0.15 -1.88
CA TYR A 148 8.94 -0.04 -2.25
C TYR A 148 8.47 -1.39 -1.71
N LEU A 149 7.49 -1.39 -0.83
CA LEU A 149 6.94 -2.60 -0.25
C LEU A 149 5.52 -2.86 -0.77
N THR A 150 5.25 -4.11 -1.11
CA THR A 150 3.88 -4.63 -1.16
C THR A 150 3.58 -5.41 0.11
N TYR A 151 2.30 -5.73 0.36
CA TYR A 151 1.94 -6.63 1.44
C TYR A 151 0.89 -7.66 1.00
N VAL A 152 0.88 -8.81 1.66
CA VAL A 152 -0.16 -9.82 1.53
C VAL A 152 -0.65 -10.23 2.91
N ILE A 153 -1.90 -9.88 3.21
CA ILE A 153 -2.51 -10.08 4.52
C ILE A 153 -3.81 -10.91 4.45
N ILE A 154 -4.25 -11.25 3.24
CA ILE A 154 -5.50 -11.98 2.98
C ILE A 154 -5.18 -13.38 2.49
N ASN A 155 -5.90 -14.36 3.00
CA ASN A 155 -5.81 -15.73 2.54
C ASN A 155 -6.59 -15.95 1.24
N PRO A 156 -6.22 -16.97 0.44
CA PRO A 156 -7.03 -17.40 -0.69
C PRO A 156 -8.47 -17.72 -0.30
N GLN A 157 -9.41 -17.50 -1.21
CA GLN A 157 -10.80 -17.85 -0.99
C GLN A 157 -10.95 -19.37 -0.98
N VAL A 158 -11.47 -19.89 0.11
CA VAL A 158 -11.74 -21.31 0.33
C VAL A 158 -13.17 -21.49 0.84
N ASP A 159 -13.59 -22.72 1.06
CA ASP A 159 -14.88 -23.03 1.70
C ASP A 159 -14.93 -22.43 3.12
N ARG A 160 -15.64 -21.30 3.25
CA ARG A 160 -15.75 -20.55 4.50
C ARG A 160 -16.61 -21.23 5.57
N SER A 161 -17.30 -22.33 5.22
CA SER A 161 -18.04 -23.15 6.20
C SER A 161 -17.10 -24.05 7.01
N LYS A 162 -15.86 -24.23 6.54
CA LYS A 162 -14.83 -25.08 7.18
C LYS A 162 -13.77 -24.23 7.84
N SER A 163 -13.23 -24.75 8.93
CA SER A 163 -12.02 -24.20 9.56
C SER A 163 -10.79 -24.48 8.70
N THR A 164 -9.72 -23.74 8.94
CA THR A 164 -8.42 -23.92 8.28
C THR A 164 -7.89 -25.34 8.47
N ILE A 165 -8.12 -25.94 9.63
CA ILE A 165 -7.71 -27.31 9.97
C ILE A 165 -8.58 -28.34 9.22
N GLU A 166 -9.91 -28.12 9.13
CA GLU A 166 -10.82 -29.03 8.41
C GLU A 166 -10.56 -29.09 6.90
N LEU A 167 -9.89 -28.09 6.33
CA LEU A 167 -9.47 -28.11 4.93
C LEU A 167 -8.25 -29.00 4.68
N GLU A 168 -7.46 -29.33 5.71
CA GLU A 168 -6.28 -30.21 5.71
C GLU A 168 -5.43 -30.14 4.43
N ASN A 169 -5.34 -31.26 3.70
CA ASN A 169 -4.48 -31.40 2.52
C ASN A 169 -4.89 -30.53 1.32
N ASN A 170 -6.09 -29.97 1.33
CA ASN A 170 -6.61 -29.07 0.27
C ASN A 170 -6.55 -27.59 0.67
N ASN A 171 -5.89 -27.27 1.78
CA ASN A 171 -5.77 -25.89 2.22
C ASN A 171 -4.65 -25.16 1.47
N PRO A 172 -4.98 -24.18 0.60
CA PRO A 172 -3.98 -23.42 -0.14
C PRO A 172 -3.32 -22.31 0.70
N MET A 173 -3.79 -22.06 1.92
CA MET A 173 -3.31 -20.96 2.77
C MET A 173 -1.85 -21.18 3.17
N MET A 174 -1.08 -20.11 3.17
CA MET A 174 0.31 -20.14 3.61
C MET A 174 0.42 -20.48 5.10
N LYS A 175 1.30 -21.43 5.41
CA LYS A 175 1.61 -21.84 6.78
C LYS A 175 3.10 -22.20 6.94
N ILE A 176 3.53 -22.28 8.18
CA ILE A 176 4.82 -22.85 8.58
C ILE A 176 4.79 -24.36 8.31
N VAL A 177 5.82 -24.89 7.65
CA VAL A 177 5.93 -26.31 7.34
C VAL A 177 7.20 -26.94 7.93
N ASP A 178 8.22 -26.13 8.23
CA ASP A 178 9.48 -26.59 8.82
C ASP A 178 10.22 -25.42 9.49
N GLU A 179 11.16 -25.72 10.38
CA GLU A 179 12.02 -24.74 11.04
C GLU A 179 13.37 -25.36 11.42
N ASP A 180 14.41 -24.53 11.43
CA ASP A 180 15.73 -24.89 11.91
C ASP A 180 16.48 -23.68 12.52
N SER A 181 17.78 -23.82 12.77
CA SER A 181 18.59 -22.74 13.34
C SER A 181 18.71 -21.48 12.47
N GLU A 182 18.44 -21.57 11.16
CA GLU A 182 18.58 -20.46 10.22
C GLU A 182 17.27 -19.69 10.03
N GLY A 183 16.11 -20.35 10.24
CA GLY A 183 14.81 -19.70 10.02
C GLY A 183 13.67 -20.69 9.90
N VAL A 184 12.58 -20.19 9.32
CA VAL A 184 11.31 -20.90 9.15
C VAL A 184 11.03 -21.12 7.68
N THR A 185 10.59 -22.32 7.31
CA THR A 185 10.13 -22.63 5.94
C THR A 185 8.63 -22.49 5.87
N VAL A 186 8.15 -21.67 4.94
CA VAL A 186 6.71 -21.45 4.72
C VAL A 186 6.28 -22.01 3.37
N ARG A 187 5.03 -22.52 3.31
CA ARG A 187 4.40 -23.01 2.08
C ARG A 187 2.93 -22.62 2.02
N GLY A 188 2.44 -22.32 0.80
CA GLY A 188 1.05 -21.97 0.52
C GLY A 188 0.92 -20.59 -0.06
N ALA A 189 -0.30 -20.08 -0.13
CA ALA A 189 -0.62 -18.85 -0.84
C ALA A 189 -1.18 -17.75 0.08
N LYS A 190 -0.92 -16.50 -0.34
CA LYS A 190 -1.56 -15.28 0.11
C LYS A 190 -2.06 -14.49 -1.09
N MET A 191 -3.12 -13.69 -0.90
CA MET A 191 -3.77 -12.92 -1.98
C MET A 191 -3.62 -11.42 -1.81
N LEU A 192 -3.93 -10.74 -2.93
CA LEU A 192 -4.00 -9.29 -3.05
C LEU A 192 -2.66 -8.61 -2.83
N GLY A 193 -1.60 -9.20 -3.41
CA GLY A 193 -0.31 -8.53 -3.57
C GLY A 193 -0.41 -7.43 -4.62
N THR A 194 -1.11 -6.34 -4.30
CA THR A 194 -1.21 -5.16 -5.16
C THR A 194 0.17 -4.52 -5.28
N SER A 195 0.56 -4.14 -6.48
CA SER A 195 1.88 -3.58 -6.81
C SER A 195 3.05 -4.58 -6.66
N ALA A 196 2.79 -5.88 -6.54
CA ALA A 196 3.82 -6.90 -6.34
C ALA A 196 4.91 -6.88 -7.44
N VAL A 197 4.51 -6.63 -8.68
CA VAL A 197 5.45 -6.61 -9.82
C VAL A 197 6.45 -5.45 -9.76
N MET A 198 6.13 -4.36 -9.04
CA MET A 198 6.92 -3.14 -8.93
C MET A 198 7.52 -2.90 -7.52
N ALA A 199 7.25 -3.81 -6.56
CA ALA A 199 7.78 -3.73 -5.21
C ALA A 199 9.16 -4.40 -5.08
N ASN A 200 9.98 -3.94 -4.15
CA ASN A 200 11.26 -4.54 -3.82
C ASN A 200 11.09 -5.77 -2.92
N GLU A 201 10.23 -5.66 -1.90
CA GLU A 201 9.98 -6.71 -0.92
C GLU A 201 8.48 -6.85 -0.63
N VAL A 202 8.10 -8.00 -0.06
CA VAL A 202 6.75 -8.25 0.43
C VAL A 202 6.74 -8.36 1.94
N PHE A 203 5.85 -7.60 2.58
CA PHE A 203 5.47 -7.78 3.98
C PHE A 203 4.29 -8.75 4.06
N VAL A 204 4.49 -9.83 4.78
CA VAL A 204 3.49 -10.91 4.96
C VAL A 204 2.96 -10.85 6.38
N ALA A 205 1.64 -10.80 6.53
CA ALA A 205 1.01 -10.80 7.84
C ALA A 205 -0.38 -11.44 7.80
N HIS A 206 -1.06 -11.44 8.93
CA HIS A 206 -2.43 -11.90 9.08
C HIS A 206 -3.31 -10.79 9.65
N LEU A 207 -4.37 -10.42 8.93
CA LEU A 207 -5.35 -9.45 9.41
C LEU A 207 -6.61 -10.12 9.97
N GLN A 208 -7.03 -11.24 9.34
CA GLN A 208 -8.20 -11.98 9.80
C GLN A 208 -7.89 -12.69 11.11
N PRO A 209 -8.82 -12.73 12.07
CA PRO A 209 -8.63 -13.48 13.31
C PRO A 209 -8.30 -14.94 13.03
N LEU A 210 -7.25 -15.43 13.68
CA LEU A 210 -6.90 -16.85 13.72
C LEU A 210 -7.46 -17.48 15.00
N ARG A 211 -7.76 -18.76 14.95
CA ARG A 211 -8.11 -19.53 16.13
C ARG A 211 -6.87 -19.85 16.96
N PRO A 212 -6.98 -20.12 18.27
CA PRO A 212 -5.83 -20.43 19.11
C PRO A 212 -5.05 -21.69 18.68
N ASP A 213 -5.67 -22.60 17.94
CA ASP A 213 -5.06 -23.82 17.41
C ASP A 213 -4.42 -23.65 16.01
N GLU A 214 -4.61 -22.48 15.37
CA GLU A 214 -4.05 -22.17 14.04
C GLU A 214 -2.66 -21.56 14.11
N VAL A 215 -1.81 -22.04 15.02
CA VAL A 215 -0.47 -21.47 15.30
C VAL A 215 0.48 -21.53 14.11
N ASP A 216 0.39 -22.55 13.27
CA ASP A 216 1.25 -22.67 12.09
C ASP A 216 0.93 -21.66 10.98
N TYR A 217 -0.25 -21.03 11.04
CA TYR A 217 -0.64 -19.93 10.15
C TYR A 217 -0.28 -18.56 10.71
N ALA A 218 0.05 -18.49 11.99
CA ALA A 218 0.30 -17.26 12.73
C ALA A 218 1.75 -16.81 12.59
N ILE A 219 2.07 -16.14 11.48
CA ILE A 219 3.39 -15.60 11.20
C ILE A 219 3.31 -14.24 10.50
N SER A 220 4.25 -13.34 10.86
CA SER A 220 4.48 -12.07 10.17
C SER A 220 5.97 -11.93 9.87
N PHE A 221 6.30 -11.58 8.61
CA PHE A 221 7.68 -11.49 8.12
C PHE A 221 7.78 -10.59 6.90
N ALA A 222 9.01 -10.28 6.48
CA ALA A 222 9.26 -9.60 5.20
C ALA A 222 10.41 -10.26 4.45
N VAL A 223 10.25 -10.40 3.13
CA VAL A 223 11.26 -11.01 2.27
C VAL A 223 11.35 -10.29 0.92
N PRO A 224 12.52 -10.32 0.24
CA PRO A 224 12.68 -9.78 -1.10
C PRO A 224 11.83 -10.56 -2.12
N MET A 225 11.38 -9.86 -3.17
CA MET A 225 10.51 -10.44 -4.20
C MET A 225 11.20 -11.54 -5.01
N ASN A 226 12.53 -11.58 -5.01
CA ASN A 226 13.34 -12.59 -5.71
C ASN A 226 13.80 -13.76 -4.81
N ILE A 227 13.28 -13.85 -3.57
CA ILE A 227 13.66 -14.98 -2.70
C ILE A 227 13.31 -16.32 -3.37
N PRO A 228 14.21 -17.33 -3.31
CA PRO A 228 13.93 -18.64 -3.89
C PRO A 228 12.62 -19.24 -3.36
N GLY A 229 11.79 -19.76 -4.27
CA GLY A 229 10.51 -20.38 -3.94
C GLY A 229 9.30 -19.43 -3.93
N LEU A 230 9.48 -18.12 -3.93
CA LEU A 230 8.37 -17.16 -4.08
C LEU A 230 7.94 -17.06 -5.54
N LYS A 231 6.68 -17.28 -5.82
CA LYS A 231 6.05 -17.14 -7.15
C LYS A 231 4.95 -16.09 -7.08
N VAL A 232 5.02 -15.09 -7.95
CA VAL A 232 4.04 -14.00 -8.10
C VAL A 232 3.13 -14.33 -9.28
N LEU A 233 1.89 -14.72 -9.01
CA LEU A 233 0.90 -15.06 -10.02
C LEU A 233 0.05 -13.83 -10.29
N SER A 234 0.42 -13.08 -11.32
CA SER A 234 -0.21 -11.82 -11.70
C SER A 234 -1.59 -12.05 -12.31
N ARG A 235 -2.56 -11.19 -11.96
CA ARG A 235 -3.83 -11.15 -12.67
C ARG A 235 -3.65 -10.61 -14.10
N LYS A 236 -4.67 -10.78 -14.91
CA LYS A 236 -4.74 -10.14 -16.23
C LYS A 236 -4.40 -8.65 -16.13
N SER A 237 -3.45 -8.20 -16.95
CA SER A 237 -3.05 -6.80 -17.02
C SER A 237 -4.10 -5.97 -17.78
N TYR A 238 -4.48 -4.83 -17.22
CA TYR A 238 -5.29 -3.83 -17.92
C TYR A 238 -4.41 -2.96 -18.83
N GLU A 239 -3.16 -2.71 -18.46
CA GLU A 239 -2.17 -2.01 -19.28
C GLU A 239 -1.97 -2.70 -20.63
N LYS A 240 -1.70 -4.01 -20.64
CA LYS A 240 -1.53 -4.82 -21.86
C LYS A 240 -2.74 -4.76 -22.81
N HIS A 241 -3.93 -4.56 -22.25
CA HIS A 241 -5.19 -4.53 -23.00
C HIS A 241 -5.68 -3.11 -23.31
N ALA A 242 -4.94 -2.07 -22.90
CA ALA A 242 -5.20 -0.71 -23.31
C ALA A 242 -4.92 -0.55 -24.81
N VAL A 243 -5.89 -0.01 -25.55
CA VAL A 243 -5.75 0.24 -26.98
C VAL A 243 -4.70 1.29 -27.26
N SER A 244 -4.75 2.37 -26.47
CA SER A 244 -3.77 3.45 -26.47
C SER A 244 -3.84 4.21 -25.14
N GLU A 245 -2.84 5.04 -24.87
CA GLU A 245 -2.88 5.95 -23.73
C GLU A 245 -4.04 6.95 -23.84
N PHE A 246 -4.41 7.37 -25.03
CA PHE A 246 -5.54 8.27 -25.27
C PHE A 246 -6.88 7.62 -24.92
N ASP A 247 -7.10 6.37 -25.33
CA ASP A 247 -8.38 5.66 -25.13
C ASP A 247 -8.52 5.11 -23.70
N ASN A 248 -7.41 4.71 -23.08
CA ASN A 248 -7.41 4.05 -21.77
C ASN A 248 -6.37 4.67 -20.82
N PRO A 249 -6.37 6.00 -20.58
CA PRO A 249 -5.27 6.69 -19.91
C PRO A 249 -4.99 6.18 -18.47
N LEU A 250 -6.04 5.86 -17.73
CA LEU A 250 -5.90 5.39 -16.34
C LEU A 250 -5.38 3.95 -16.28
N ALA A 251 -5.92 3.05 -17.11
CA ALA A 251 -5.47 1.66 -17.17
C ALA A 251 -4.05 1.55 -17.73
N PHE A 252 -3.68 2.40 -18.68
CA PHE A 252 -2.37 2.44 -19.29
C PHE A 252 -1.28 2.85 -18.29
N ARG A 253 -1.55 3.87 -17.46
CA ARG A 253 -0.56 4.46 -16.54
C ARG A 253 -0.55 3.87 -15.14
N TYR A 254 -1.72 3.47 -14.62
CA TYR A 254 -1.92 3.24 -13.18
C TYR A 254 -2.42 1.84 -12.85
N ASP A 255 -2.17 0.86 -13.74
CA ASP A 255 -2.48 -0.53 -13.44
C ASP A 255 -1.49 -1.09 -12.42
N GLU A 256 -1.79 -0.91 -11.12
CA GLU A 256 -0.93 -1.44 -10.04
C GLU A 256 -0.75 -2.96 -10.11
N ASN A 257 -1.63 -3.65 -10.84
CA ASN A 257 -1.73 -5.10 -10.90
C ASN A 257 -1.85 -5.76 -9.52
N ASP A 258 -2.66 -6.77 -9.41
CA ASP A 258 -2.78 -7.59 -8.21
C ASP A 258 -2.23 -8.99 -8.50
N ALA A 259 -1.66 -9.61 -7.48
CA ALA A 259 -1.11 -10.94 -7.61
C ALA A 259 -1.53 -11.84 -6.46
N LEU A 260 -1.65 -13.13 -6.74
CA LEU A 260 -1.55 -14.17 -5.73
C LEU A 260 -0.07 -14.49 -5.57
N MET A 261 0.40 -14.53 -4.33
CA MET A 261 1.76 -14.95 -3.99
C MET A 261 1.74 -16.38 -3.48
N TYR A 262 2.50 -17.24 -4.14
CA TYR A 262 2.68 -18.63 -3.73
C TYR A 262 4.08 -18.88 -3.21
N PHE A 263 4.15 -19.30 -1.97
CA PHE A 263 5.39 -19.65 -1.25
C PHE A 263 5.59 -21.15 -1.39
N ASP A 264 6.55 -21.56 -2.20
CA ASP A 264 6.86 -22.96 -2.47
C ASP A 264 8.12 -23.39 -1.69
N GLY A 265 7.96 -23.56 -0.38
CA GLY A 265 9.08 -23.90 0.49
C GLY A 265 10.05 -22.72 0.67
N VAL A 266 9.53 -21.52 0.85
CA VAL A 266 10.36 -20.32 1.06
C VAL A 266 10.96 -20.35 2.45
N LYS A 267 12.30 -20.28 2.53
CA LYS A 267 13.04 -20.15 3.78
C LYS A 267 13.10 -18.70 4.21
N VAL A 268 12.49 -18.37 5.34
CA VAL A 268 12.48 -17.03 5.95
C VAL A 268 13.48 -17.01 7.10
N PRO A 269 14.55 -16.22 7.03
CA PRO A 269 15.53 -16.10 8.11
C PRO A 269 14.91 -15.54 9.40
N TRP A 270 15.42 -15.92 10.57
CA TRP A 270 14.90 -15.48 11.85
C TRP A 270 14.88 -13.96 12.03
N GLU A 271 15.86 -13.24 11.48
CA GLU A 271 15.95 -11.77 11.50
C GLU A 271 14.91 -11.07 10.61
N ARG A 272 14.14 -11.83 9.84
CA ARG A 272 13.05 -11.33 8.99
C ARG A 272 11.66 -11.69 9.53
N ILE A 273 11.57 -12.37 10.68
CA ILE A 273 10.32 -12.81 11.31
C ILE A 273 10.00 -11.89 12.50
N PHE A 274 8.80 -11.31 12.49
CA PHE A 274 8.34 -10.31 13.47
C PHE A 274 7.27 -10.85 14.43
N VAL A 275 6.44 -11.77 13.95
CA VAL A 275 5.50 -12.55 14.77
C VAL A 275 5.65 -14.02 14.40
N TYR A 276 5.70 -14.87 15.41
CA TYR A 276 5.95 -16.30 15.24
C TYR A 276 5.02 -17.13 16.11
N ARG A 277 4.17 -17.96 15.47
CA ARG A 277 3.23 -18.91 16.09
C ARG A 277 2.32 -18.29 17.17
N ASP A 278 1.97 -17.01 17.03
CA ASP A 278 1.08 -16.32 17.96
C ASP A 278 -0.11 -15.70 17.22
N PRO A 279 -1.30 -16.37 17.23
CA PRO A 279 -2.53 -15.85 16.63
C PRO A 279 -2.98 -14.50 17.18
N GLU A 280 -2.81 -14.27 18.48
CA GLU A 280 -3.22 -13.03 19.12
C GLU A 280 -2.28 -11.88 18.74
N MET A 281 -0.97 -12.10 18.71
CA MET A 281 -0.01 -11.08 18.28
C MET A 281 -0.20 -10.72 16.79
N CYS A 282 -0.58 -11.69 15.93
CA CYS A 282 -0.97 -11.40 14.55
C CYS A 282 -2.08 -10.37 14.44
N ARG A 283 -3.08 -10.38 15.34
CA ARG A 283 -4.14 -9.40 15.43
C ARG A 283 -3.65 -8.08 16.06
N ARG A 284 -2.93 -8.18 17.17
CA ARG A 284 -2.50 -7.04 18.00
C ARG A 284 -1.55 -6.12 17.24
N GLN A 285 -0.66 -6.64 16.38
CA GLN A 285 0.29 -5.83 15.60
C GLN A 285 -0.38 -4.72 14.78
N PHE A 286 -1.64 -4.90 14.33
CA PHE A 286 -2.40 -3.89 13.58
C PHE A 286 -3.30 -3.02 14.46
N HIS A 287 -3.94 -3.61 15.47
CA HIS A 287 -5.03 -2.96 16.19
C HIS A 287 -4.62 -2.37 17.54
N ASP A 288 -3.58 -2.91 18.16
CA ASP A 288 -3.05 -2.43 19.45
C ASP A 288 -1.81 -1.55 19.28
N THR A 289 -1.45 -1.23 18.03
CA THR A 289 -0.47 -0.24 17.62
C THR A 289 -1.13 0.83 16.73
N PRO A 290 -0.46 1.94 16.40
CA PRO A 290 -0.92 2.87 15.38
C PRO A 290 -0.92 2.35 13.93
N GLY A 291 -0.50 1.10 13.66
CA GLY A 291 -0.34 0.53 12.33
C GLY A 291 -1.57 0.67 11.45
N HIS A 292 -2.74 0.22 11.93
CA HIS A 292 -4.00 0.32 11.20
C HIS A 292 -4.49 1.77 11.04
N ILE A 293 -4.18 2.65 11.99
CA ILE A 293 -4.49 4.08 11.91
C ILE A 293 -3.70 4.72 10.77
N TYR A 294 -2.38 4.51 10.73
CA TYR A 294 -1.49 5.10 9.71
C TYR A 294 -1.77 4.59 8.31
N GLN A 295 -2.06 3.31 8.17
CA GLN A 295 -2.45 2.69 6.90
C GLN A 295 -3.74 3.31 6.33
N ASN A 296 -4.77 3.45 7.17
CA ASN A 296 -6.04 4.03 6.75
C ASN A 296 -5.96 5.56 6.57
N TYR A 297 -5.17 6.24 7.37
CA TYR A 297 -4.91 7.67 7.19
C TYR A 297 -4.26 7.94 5.81
N GLN A 298 -3.24 7.17 5.41
CA GLN A 298 -2.68 7.24 4.05
C GLN A 298 -3.76 7.01 2.98
N ALA A 299 -4.62 6.01 3.17
CA ALA A 299 -5.70 5.73 2.22
C ALA A 299 -6.69 6.91 2.09
N GLN A 300 -7.02 7.62 3.17
CA GLN A 300 -7.89 8.80 3.13
C GLN A 300 -7.20 10.01 2.48
N ILE A 301 -5.91 10.22 2.73
CA ILE A 301 -5.11 11.25 2.04
C ILE A 301 -5.18 11.04 0.52
N ARG A 302 -4.89 9.84 0.06
CA ARG A 302 -4.93 9.47 -1.35
C ARG A 302 -6.35 9.61 -1.93
N LEU A 303 -7.38 9.20 -1.18
CA LEU A 303 -8.77 9.33 -1.59
C LEU A 303 -9.16 10.79 -1.79
N THR A 304 -8.72 11.71 -0.92
CA THR A 304 -8.97 13.15 -1.08
C THR A 304 -8.50 13.66 -2.44
N VAL A 305 -7.31 13.26 -2.87
CA VAL A 305 -6.78 13.61 -4.21
C VAL A 305 -7.63 13.00 -5.32
N LYS A 306 -7.99 11.72 -5.21
CA LYS A 306 -8.84 11.04 -6.20
C LYS A 306 -10.21 11.71 -6.35
N LEU A 307 -10.84 12.11 -5.26
CA LEU A 307 -12.15 12.76 -5.32
C LEU A 307 -12.07 14.12 -5.99
N LYS A 308 -11.04 14.91 -5.73
CA LYS A 308 -10.79 16.17 -6.45
C LYS A 308 -10.62 15.94 -7.95
N PHE A 309 -9.88 14.93 -8.34
CA PHE A 309 -9.75 14.54 -9.75
C PHE A 309 -11.11 14.17 -10.36
N LEU A 310 -11.94 13.37 -9.68
CA LEU A 310 -13.25 12.96 -10.18
C LEU A 310 -14.20 14.16 -10.32
N VAL A 311 -14.16 15.12 -9.42
CA VAL A 311 -14.95 16.37 -9.52
C VAL A 311 -14.51 17.19 -10.75
N GLY A 312 -13.20 17.33 -10.94
CA GLY A 312 -12.65 18.02 -12.11
C GLY A 312 -13.04 17.35 -13.42
N LEU A 313 -12.90 16.01 -13.48
CA LEU A 313 -13.30 15.21 -14.64
C LEU A 313 -14.79 15.34 -14.96
N ALA A 314 -15.66 15.26 -13.94
CA ALA A 314 -17.11 15.42 -14.12
C ALA A 314 -17.46 16.79 -14.70
N ARG A 315 -16.82 17.84 -14.19
CA ARG A 315 -17.00 19.20 -14.70
C ARG A 315 -16.56 19.32 -16.15
N GLU A 316 -15.36 18.84 -16.47
CA GLU A 316 -14.80 18.90 -17.82
C GLU A 316 -15.71 18.19 -18.84
N ILE A 317 -16.20 16.98 -18.49
CA ILE A 317 -17.17 16.26 -19.33
C ILE A 317 -18.42 17.13 -19.58
N CYS A 318 -19.00 17.74 -18.54
CA CYS A 318 -20.19 18.57 -18.68
C CYS A 318 -19.93 19.85 -19.50
N GLU A 319 -18.73 20.42 -19.45
CA GLU A 319 -18.32 21.55 -20.28
C GLU A 319 -18.22 21.16 -21.76
N VAL A 320 -17.55 20.05 -22.04
CA VAL A 320 -17.37 19.52 -23.42
C VAL A 320 -18.71 19.19 -24.09
N ILE A 321 -19.64 18.56 -23.38
CA ILE A 321 -20.97 18.23 -23.92
C ILE A 321 -21.98 19.41 -23.81
N GLY A 322 -21.57 20.55 -23.24
CA GLY A 322 -22.40 21.76 -23.17
C GLY A 322 -23.49 21.73 -22.12
N THR A 323 -23.47 20.86 -21.15
CA THR A 323 -24.54 20.66 -20.14
C THR A 323 -24.28 21.39 -18.82
N VAL A 324 -23.10 21.96 -18.59
CA VAL A 324 -22.66 22.56 -17.32
C VAL A 324 -23.61 23.64 -16.75
N LYS A 325 -24.36 24.35 -17.63
CA LYS A 325 -25.31 25.40 -17.23
C LYS A 325 -26.73 24.90 -16.94
N ILE A 326 -27.00 23.59 -17.13
CA ILE A 326 -28.29 22.98 -16.79
C ILE A 326 -28.41 22.91 -15.27
N PRO A 327 -29.50 23.44 -14.65
CA PRO A 327 -29.59 23.51 -13.19
C PRO A 327 -29.39 22.20 -12.46
N SER A 328 -29.95 21.10 -12.96
CA SER A 328 -29.78 19.73 -12.35
C SER A 328 -28.33 19.21 -12.46
N VAL A 329 -27.63 19.56 -13.54
CA VAL A 329 -26.21 19.22 -13.72
C VAL A 329 -25.34 20.04 -12.76
N ALA A 330 -25.62 21.35 -12.63
CA ALA A 330 -24.92 22.23 -11.69
C ALA A 330 -25.12 21.75 -10.23
N ASP A 331 -26.32 21.31 -9.85
CA ASP A 331 -26.61 20.71 -8.53
C ASP A 331 -25.80 19.44 -8.31
N SER A 332 -25.74 18.52 -9.28
CA SER A 332 -24.97 17.28 -9.19
C SER A 332 -23.47 17.55 -9.04
N LEU A 333 -22.90 18.48 -9.81
CA LEU A 333 -21.49 18.90 -9.70
C LEU A 333 -21.21 19.53 -8.33
N GLY A 334 -22.12 20.42 -7.86
CA GLY A 334 -22.03 21.01 -6.53
C GLY A 334 -22.04 19.97 -5.40
N ARG A 335 -22.88 18.94 -5.53
CA ARG A 335 -22.93 17.83 -4.57
C ARG A 335 -21.65 17.02 -4.57
N MET A 336 -21.08 16.68 -5.74
CA MET A 336 -19.78 16.00 -5.82
C MET A 336 -18.67 16.83 -5.18
N ALA A 337 -18.63 18.14 -5.42
CA ALA A 337 -17.65 19.04 -4.82
C ALA A 337 -17.79 19.08 -3.28
N ALA A 338 -19.03 19.14 -2.77
CA ALA A 338 -19.30 19.09 -1.33
C ALA A 338 -18.84 17.76 -0.71
N GLN A 339 -19.09 16.63 -1.37
CA GLN A 339 -18.62 15.31 -0.90
C GLN A 339 -17.10 15.23 -0.85
N ALA A 340 -16.38 15.75 -1.85
CA ALA A 340 -14.93 15.81 -1.83
C ALA A 340 -14.41 16.69 -0.67
N ALA A 341 -15.04 17.85 -0.44
CA ALA A 341 -14.71 18.73 0.67
C ALA A 341 -14.95 18.08 2.04
N VAL A 342 -16.01 17.29 2.20
CA VAL A 342 -16.30 16.55 3.44
C VAL A 342 -15.15 15.57 3.74
N VAL A 343 -14.69 14.79 2.76
CA VAL A 343 -13.58 13.83 2.97
C VAL A 343 -12.27 14.56 3.31
N GLU A 344 -11.98 15.68 2.65
CA GLU A 344 -10.82 16.50 2.97
C GLU A 344 -10.88 17.05 4.40
N ASN A 345 -12.04 17.54 4.83
CA ASN A 345 -12.21 18.04 6.20
C ASN A 345 -12.17 16.91 7.25
N MET A 346 -12.68 15.72 6.93
CA MET A 346 -12.51 14.55 7.80
C MET A 346 -11.04 14.20 7.98
N MET A 347 -10.25 14.21 6.90
CA MET A 347 -8.81 13.97 6.97
C MET A 347 -8.08 15.03 7.82
N ILE A 348 -8.41 16.31 7.67
CA ILE A 348 -7.88 17.39 8.53
C ILE A 348 -8.32 17.17 9.99
N GLY A 349 -9.57 16.78 10.20
CA GLY A 349 -10.11 16.46 11.53
C GLY A 349 -9.34 15.33 12.25
N MET A 350 -8.83 14.34 11.51
CA MET A 350 -7.98 13.29 12.07
C MET A 350 -6.69 13.85 12.68
N GLU A 351 -6.12 14.87 12.02
CA GLU A 351 -4.88 15.52 12.46
C GLU A 351 -5.11 16.45 13.65
N VAL A 352 -6.11 17.32 13.56
CA VAL A 352 -6.44 18.32 14.60
C VAL A 352 -6.83 17.64 15.92
N ASN A 353 -7.54 16.51 15.85
CA ASN A 353 -7.91 15.70 17.02
C ASN A 353 -6.86 14.63 17.35
N GLY A 354 -5.70 14.65 16.69
CA GLY A 354 -4.61 13.73 16.92
C GLY A 354 -4.14 13.73 18.37
N ARG A 355 -3.48 12.66 18.78
CA ARG A 355 -3.11 12.42 20.17
C ARG A 355 -1.67 11.88 20.29
N PRO A 356 -1.02 12.12 21.42
CA PRO A 356 0.22 11.44 21.75
C PRO A 356 0.03 9.92 21.84
N TRP A 357 1.03 9.18 21.33
CA TRP A 357 1.23 7.74 21.52
C TRP A 357 2.69 7.55 21.94
N GLY A 358 2.95 7.43 23.23
CA GLY A 358 4.31 7.56 23.76
C GLY A 358 4.93 8.91 23.39
N GLU A 359 6.04 8.89 22.70
CA GLU A 359 6.72 10.10 22.18
C GLU A 359 6.21 10.57 20.81
N TYR A 360 5.35 9.78 20.16
CA TYR A 360 4.85 10.06 18.81
C TYR A 360 3.51 10.80 18.82
N PHE A 361 3.18 11.45 17.73
CA PHE A 361 1.88 12.09 17.52
C PHE A 361 1.13 11.36 16.40
N VAL A 362 -0.07 10.85 16.72
CA VAL A 362 -0.85 10.00 15.81
C VAL A 362 -2.20 10.63 15.47
N PRO A 363 -2.76 10.39 14.26
CA PRO A 363 -4.11 10.81 13.91
C PRO A 363 -5.16 10.21 14.85
N ASP A 364 -6.26 10.92 15.05
CA ASP A 364 -7.37 10.42 15.88
C ASP A 364 -7.99 9.15 15.28
N ARG A 365 -7.94 8.07 16.06
CA ARG A 365 -8.42 6.73 15.66
C ARG A 365 -9.90 6.73 15.30
N HIS A 366 -10.72 7.44 16.06
CA HIS A 366 -12.16 7.46 15.84
C HIS A 366 -12.50 8.18 14.53
N ALA A 367 -11.87 9.32 14.25
CA ALA A 367 -12.05 10.06 13.00
C ALA A 367 -11.58 9.23 11.78
N VAL A 368 -10.44 8.49 11.90
CA VAL A 368 -9.95 7.59 10.84
C VAL A 368 -10.99 6.51 10.52
N TYR A 369 -11.56 5.85 11.52
CA TYR A 369 -12.54 4.76 11.30
C TYR A 369 -13.89 5.28 10.83
N ALA A 370 -14.32 6.45 11.30
CA ALA A 370 -15.52 7.12 10.78
C ALA A 370 -15.38 7.43 9.28
N ALA A 371 -14.25 8.01 8.89
CA ALA A 371 -13.98 8.28 7.48
C ALA A 371 -13.90 7.00 6.65
N GLN A 372 -13.22 5.96 7.13
CA GLN A 372 -13.15 4.66 6.46
C GLN A 372 -14.53 4.07 6.20
N THR A 373 -15.45 4.18 7.14
CA THR A 373 -16.83 3.69 7.00
C THR A 373 -17.61 4.52 5.98
N LEU A 374 -17.65 5.84 6.16
CA LEU A 374 -18.44 6.75 5.32
C LEU A 374 -17.97 6.80 3.87
N THR A 375 -16.67 6.69 3.63
CA THR A 375 -16.12 6.73 2.27
C THR A 375 -16.44 5.47 1.45
N GLN A 376 -16.78 4.34 2.08
CA GLN A 376 -17.28 3.15 1.39
C GLN A 376 -18.63 3.40 0.70
N GLU A 377 -19.45 4.26 1.27
CA GLU A 377 -20.75 4.64 0.70
C GLU A 377 -20.61 5.80 -0.30
N LEU A 378 -19.79 6.79 0.06
CA LEU A 378 -19.62 8.03 -0.72
C LEU A 378 -18.94 7.76 -2.07
N TYR A 379 -17.91 6.95 -2.13
CA TYR A 379 -17.14 6.73 -3.36
C TYR A 379 -17.98 6.10 -4.49
N PRO A 380 -18.75 5.02 -4.28
CA PRO A 380 -19.65 4.49 -5.29
C PRO A 380 -20.70 5.51 -5.77
N GLN A 381 -21.23 6.36 -4.89
CA GLN A 381 -22.17 7.41 -5.27
C GLN A 381 -21.53 8.42 -6.22
N MET A 382 -20.30 8.86 -5.94
CA MET A 382 -19.57 9.77 -6.84
C MET A 382 -19.31 9.16 -8.22
N ILE A 383 -18.95 7.89 -8.28
CA ILE A 383 -18.76 7.17 -9.55
C ILE A 383 -20.07 7.07 -10.34
N ASN A 384 -21.19 6.76 -9.67
CA ASN A 384 -22.50 6.71 -10.32
C ASN A 384 -22.91 8.09 -10.85
N THR A 385 -22.74 9.15 -10.07
CA THR A 385 -23.02 10.53 -10.52
C THR A 385 -22.17 10.90 -11.73
N LEU A 386 -20.86 10.55 -11.75
CA LEU A 386 -19.99 10.78 -12.90
C LEU A 386 -20.53 10.07 -14.16
N ARG A 387 -20.94 8.80 -14.03
CA ARG A 387 -21.53 8.03 -15.16
C ARG A 387 -22.83 8.63 -15.66
N GLU A 388 -23.71 9.10 -14.76
CA GLU A 388 -24.94 9.78 -15.13
C GLU A 388 -24.68 11.10 -15.87
N LEU A 389 -23.72 11.90 -15.39
CA LEU A 389 -23.32 13.16 -16.03
C LEU A 389 -22.70 12.95 -17.42
N ALA A 390 -21.92 11.89 -17.60
CA ALA A 390 -21.38 11.52 -18.89
C ALA A 390 -22.45 11.00 -19.87
N GLY A 391 -23.52 10.40 -19.35
CA GLY A 391 -24.68 9.93 -20.14
C GLY A 391 -24.27 9.03 -21.30
N GLY A 392 -24.91 9.24 -22.46
CA GLY A 392 -24.60 8.52 -23.70
C GLY A 392 -23.25 8.86 -24.32
N ALA A 393 -22.61 9.94 -23.91
CA ALA A 393 -21.32 10.38 -24.43
C ALA A 393 -20.18 9.38 -24.14
N LEU A 394 -20.38 8.46 -23.18
CA LEU A 394 -19.43 7.35 -22.92
C LEU A 394 -19.45 6.27 -24.02
N ILE A 395 -20.45 6.26 -24.88
CA ILE A 395 -20.68 5.19 -25.87
C ILE A 395 -20.41 5.70 -27.29
N MET A 396 -20.47 7.00 -27.47
CA MET A 396 -20.18 7.66 -28.74
C MET A 396 -18.77 8.18 -28.81
#